data_18a1d55d7e5a98591b757b42a7936c3b
#
_entry.id   18a1d55d7e5a98591b757b42a7936c3b
#
_cell.length_a   1.000
_cell.length_b   1.000
_cell.length_c   1.000
_cell.angle_alpha   90.00
_cell.angle_beta   90.00
_cell.angle_gamma   90.00
#
_symmetry.space_group_name_H-M   'P 1'
#
loop_
_entity.id
_entity.type
_entity.pdbx_description
1 polymer ?
#
loop_
_entity_poly.entity_id
_entity_poly.type
_entity_poly.pdbx_seq_one_letter_code
_entity_poly.pdbx_strand_id
1 'polypeptide(L)'
;MGKFKIGPYKKLEDVKFDTEEIVYEDGTIKVRAFVKWHGKEYSATTTCDKNDTYDFGTGCEIAFCKLARKIAKHEIKYNANRIDEINQQITALENQKNKIYDHALYMIHKRKTAEENLRKFLTEN
;
A
#
# COMPACT_ATOMS: atom_id res chain seq x y z
N MET A 1 -17.57 1.21 2.21
CA MET A 1 -16.33 0.57 2.69
C MET A 1 -15.24 0.67 1.65
N GLY A 2 -14.06 1.11 2.05
CA GLY A 2 -12.91 1.11 1.16
C GLY A 2 -12.60 -0.30 0.69
N LYS A 3 -12.44 -0.47 -0.60
CA LYS A 3 -12.07 -1.75 -1.17
C LYS A 3 -10.57 -1.77 -1.35
N PHE A 4 -9.89 -2.60 -0.58
CA PHE A 4 -8.46 -2.84 -0.77
C PHE A 4 -8.30 -4.01 -1.73
N LYS A 5 -7.53 -3.78 -2.78
CA LYS A 5 -7.17 -4.87 -3.68
C LYS A 5 -6.08 -5.71 -2.99
N ILE A 6 -6.35 -7.00 -2.87
CA ILE A 6 -5.37 -7.97 -2.39
C ILE A 6 -4.74 -8.58 -3.63
N GLY A 7 -3.46 -8.28 -3.86
CA GLY A 7 -2.68 -8.82 -4.95
C GLY A 7 -3.29 -8.81 -6.35
N PRO A 8 -2.60 -9.26 -7.36
CA PRO A 8 -1.21 -9.73 -7.31
C PRO A 8 -0.23 -8.57 -7.08
N TYR A 9 0.79 -8.86 -6.28
CA TYR A 9 1.87 -7.90 -6.04
C TYR A 9 2.95 -8.12 -7.08
N LYS A 10 3.30 -7.05 -7.81
CA LYS A 10 4.31 -7.12 -8.85
C LYS A 10 5.70 -7.02 -8.23
N LYS A 11 6.58 -7.95 -8.59
CA LYS A 11 7.97 -7.93 -8.16
C LYS A 11 8.78 -7.05 -9.09
N LEU A 12 9.82 -6.39 -8.56
CA LEU A 12 10.67 -5.52 -9.36
C LEU A 12 11.41 -6.28 -10.47
N GLU A 13 11.74 -7.56 -10.24
CA GLU A 13 12.39 -8.41 -11.24
C GLU A 13 11.52 -8.65 -12.48
N ASP A 14 10.21 -8.56 -12.32
CA ASP A 14 9.25 -8.79 -13.41
C ASP A 14 8.89 -7.51 -14.15
N VAL A 15 9.47 -6.38 -13.76
CA VAL A 15 9.18 -5.09 -14.37
C VAL A 15 10.09 -4.85 -15.56
N LYS A 16 9.49 -4.63 -16.72
CA LYS A 16 10.21 -4.20 -17.90
C LYS A 16 10.33 -2.68 -17.88
N PHE A 17 11.55 -2.21 -17.92
CA PHE A 17 11.84 -0.78 -17.98
C PHE A 17 12.49 -0.44 -19.31
N ASP A 18 12.29 0.79 -19.73
CA ASP A 18 12.88 1.33 -20.95
C ASP A 18 14.10 2.16 -20.59
N THR A 19 15.03 2.25 -21.54
CA THR A 19 16.21 3.07 -21.38
C THR A 19 16.39 3.97 -22.60
N GLU A 20 16.97 5.13 -22.38
CA GLU A 20 17.39 6.02 -23.47
C GLU A 20 18.75 6.61 -23.16
N GLU A 21 19.51 6.85 -24.24
CA GLU A 21 20.82 7.47 -24.18
C GLU A 21 20.69 8.91 -24.68
N ILE A 22 21.24 9.85 -23.94
CA ILE A 22 21.27 11.26 -24.31
C ILE A 22 22.72 11.71 -24.36
N VAL A 23 23.19 12.11 -25.57
CA VAL A 23 24.54 12.59 -25.79
C VAL A 23 24.49 14.10 -25.91
N TYR A 24 25.28 14.77 -25.08
CA TYR A 24 25.38 16.23 -25.10
C TYR A 24 26.60 16.66 -25.95
N GLU A 25 26.53 17.92 -26.40
CA GLU A 25 27.58 18.48 -27.26
C GLU A 25 28.97 18.51 -26.63
N ASP A 26 29.01 18.63 -25.28
CA ASP A 26 30.27 18.63 -24.53
C ASP A 26 30.89 17.23 -24.34
N GLY A 27 30.25 16.19 -24.86
CA GLY A 27 30.69 14.82 -24.73
C GLY A 27 30.13 14.10 -23.50
N THR A 28 29.35 14.77 -22.67
CA THR A 28 28.65 14.14 -21.55
C THR A 28 27.55 13.24 -22.08
N ILE A 29 27.41 12.05 -21.50
CA ILE A 29 26.38 11.09 -21.88
C ILE A 29 25.52 10.78 -20.65
N LYS A 30 24.21 10.86 -20.81
CA LYS A 30 23.25 10.43 -19.78
C LYS A 30 22.52 9.20 -20.25
N VAL A 31 22.36 8.24 -19.33
CA VAL A 31 21.48 7.09 -19.54
C VAL A 31 20.30 7.26 -18.59
N ARG A 32 19.10 7.25 -19.14
CA ARG A 32 17.87 7.39 -18.39
C ARG A 32 17.12 6.06 -18.46
N ALA A 33 16.76 5.51 -17.31
CA ALA A 33 15.85 4.38 -17.19
C ALA A 33 14.48 4.90 -16.75
N PHE A 34 13.41 4.38 -17.32
CA PHE A 34 12.06 4.85 -16.97
C PHE A 34 11.05 3.72 -17.11
N VAL A 35 9.96 3.85 -16.34
CA VAL A 35 8.88 2.87 -16.30
C VAL A 35 7.61 3.53 -15.76
N LYS A 36 6.47 3.02 -16.18
CA LYS A 36 5.20 3.34 -15.53
C LYS A 36 4.92 2.32 -14.43
N TRP A 37 4.69 2.82 -13.23
CA TRP A 37 4.40 2.02 -12.06
C TRP A 37 3.17 2.60 -11.37
N HIS A 38 2.11 1.80 -11.26
CA HIS A 38 0.81 2.25 -10.71
C HIS A 38 0.30 3.54 -11.40
N GLY A 39 0.42 3.61 -12.72
CA GLY A 39 -0.06 4.73 -13.50
C GLY A 39 0.79 5.99 -13.46
N LYS A 40 1.88 5.99 -12.70
CA LYS A 40 2.82 7.10 -12.59
C LYS A 40 4.14 6.76 -13.24
N GLU A 41 4.73 7.70 -13.95
CA GLU A 41 6.05 7.51 -14.54
C GLU A 41 7.15 7.79 -13.53
N TYR A 42 8.07 6.84 -13.42
CA TYR A 42 9.28 6.95 -12.61
C TYR A 42 10.49 6.89 -13.52
N SER A 43 11.49 7.70 -13.24
CA SER A 43 12.72 7.68 -14.00
C SER A 43 13.92 7.93 -13.11
N ALA A 44 15.06 7.44 -13.54
CA ALA A 44 16.36 7.70 -12.92
C ALA A 44 17.40 7.82 -13.99
N THR A 45 18.39 8.68 -13.78
CA THR A 45 19.46 8.92 -14.73
C THR A 45 20.81 8.66 -14.10
N THR A 46 21.75 8.21 -14.93
CA THR A 46 23.17 8.20 -14.57
C THR A 46 23.92 9.00 -15.61
N THR A 47 24.95 9.70 -15.19
CA THR A 47 25.74 10.55 -16.06
C THR A 47 27.14 10.00 -16.15
N CYS A 48 27.62 9.85 -17.39
CA CYS A 48 29.00 9.52 -17.65
C CYS A 48 29.75 10.76 -18.09
N ASP A 49 30.76 11.17 -17.32
CA ASP A 49 31.61 12.31 -17.66
C ASP A 49 32.36 12.03 -18.95
N LYS A 50 32.60 13.07 -19.75
CA LYS A 50 33.34 12.99 -21.00
C LYS A 50 34.76 12.40 -20.85
N ASN A 51 35.31 12.47 -19.63
CA ASN A 51 36.65 11.94 -19.33
C ASN A 51 36.65 10.47 -18.91
N ASP A 52 35.48 9.89 -18.70
CA ASP A 52 35.33 8.51 -18.28
C ASP A 52 35.11 7.59 -19.48
N THR A 53 35.52 6.33 -19.33
CA THR A 53 35.20 5.31 -20.32
C THR A 53 33.71 4.99 -20.25
N TYR A 54 33.02 5.28 -21.34
CA TYR A 54 31.58 5.04 -21.40
C TYR A 54 31.29 3.60 -21.79
N ASP A 55 30.38 2.99 -21.04
CA ASP A 55 29.79 1.69 -21.36
C ASP A 55 28.29 1.80 -21.16
N PHE A 56 27.55 1.68 -22.25
CA PHE A 56 26.08 1.78 -22.23
C PHE A 56 25.42 0.73 -21.33
N GLY A 57 25.94 -0.51 -21.38
CA GLY A 57 25.42 -1.60 -20.54
C GLY A 57 25.55 -1.29 -19.06
N THR A 58 26.73 -0.81 -18.64
CA THR A 58 26.94 -0.39 -17.23
C THR A 58 26.08 0.79 -16.87
N GLY A 59 25.95 1.77 -17.78
CA GLY A 59 25.07 2.92 -17.57
C GLY A 59 23.61 2.52 -17.36
N CYS A 60 23.11 1.57 -18.14
CA CYS A 60 21.77 1.04 -17.99
C CYS A 60 21.60 0.33 -16.64
N GLU A 61 22.54 -0.47 -16.22
CA GLU A 61 22.48 -1.18 -14.93
C GLU A 61 22.45 -0.20 -13.76
N ILE A 62 23.29 0.84 -13.78
CA ILE A 62 23.30 1.86 -12.73
C ILE A 62 21.97 2.63 -12.72
N ALA A 63 21.49 3.05 -13.87
CA ALA A 63 20.22 3.78 -13.97
C ALA A 63 19.04 2.92 -13.48
N PHE A 64 19.04 1.63 -13.83
CA PHE A 64 18.02 0.70 -13.35
C PHE A 64 18.08 0.52 -11.83
N CYS A 65 19.27 0.36 -11.25
CA CYS A 65 19.41 0.23 -9.80
C CYS A 65 18.91 1.48 -9.07
N LYS A 66 19.18 2.66 -9.61
CA LYS A 66 18.65 3.92 -9.06
C LYS A 66 17.13 3.98 -9.16
N LEU A 67 16.59 3.54 -10.29
CA LEU A 67 15.15 3.49 -10.53
C LEU A 67 14.47 2.50 -9.57
N ALA A 68 15.01 1.30 -9.45
CA ALA A 68 14.49 0.27 -8.54
C ALA A 68 14.48 0.77 -7.09
N ARG A 69 15.55 1.44 -6.66
CA ARG A 69 15.61 2.04 -5.31
C ARG A 69 14.51 3.07 -5.12
N LYS A 70 14.28 3.92 -6.11
CA LYS A 70 13.23 4.95 -6.07
C LYS A 70 11.84 4.36 -5.98
N ILE A 71 11.56 3.35 -6.79
CA ILE A 71 10.27 2.65 -6.78
C ILE A 71 10.07 1.93 -5.45
N ALA A 72 11.08 1.20 -4.97
CA ALA A 72 11.01 0.49 -3.70
C ALA A 72 10.72 1.43 -2.53
N LYS A 73 11.39 2.57 -2.47
CA LYS A 73 11.18 3.58 -1.44
C LYS A 73 9.73 4.09 -1.46
N HIS A 74 9.19 4.31 -2.65
CA HIS A 74 7.82 4.79 -2.83
C HIS A 74 6.80 3.72 -2.43
N GLU A 75 7.05 2.46 -2.82
CA GLU A 75 6.19 1.32 -2.48
C GLU A 75 6.15 1.07 -0.97
N ILE A 76 7.29 1.16 -0.30
CA ILE A 76 7.36 1.01 1.16
C ILE A 76 6.47 2.03 1.84
N LYS A 77 6.55 3.29 1.43
CA LYS A 77 5.72 4.36 1.99
C LYS A 77 4.24 4.15 1.69
N TYR A 78 3.92 3.77 0.46
CA TYR A 78 2.55 3.50 0.03
C TYR A 78 1.95 2.35 0.86
N ASN A 79 2.71 1.27 1.03
CA ASN A 79 2.25 0.12 1.80
C ASN A 79 2.06 0.46 3.28
N ALA A 80 2.96 1.24 3.86
CA ALA A 80 2.84 1.69 5.24
C ALA A 80 1.54 2.48 5.45
N ASN A 81 1.24 3.41 4.54
CA ASN A 81 0.01 4.19 4.61
C ASN A 81 -1.24 3.31 4.49
N ARG A 82 -1.21 2.31 3.62
CA ARG A 82 -2.33 1.38 3.45
C ARG A 82 -2.54 0.52 4.70
N ILE A 83 -1.47 0.06 5.31
CA ILE A 83 -1.54 -0.69 6.57
C ILE A 83 -2.18 0.17 7.66
N ASP A 84 -1.80 1.44 7.77
CA ASP A 84 -2.40 2.36 8.73
C ASP A 84 -3.89 2.54 8.49
N GLU A 85 -4.31 2.72 7.24
CA GLU A 85 -5.72 2.84 6.89
C GLU A 85 -6.51 1.59 7.26
N ILE A 86 -5.96 0.41 6.98
CA ILE A 86 -6.58 -0.87 7.34
C ILE A 86 -6.70 -1.00 8.86
N ASN A 87 -5.65 -0.65 9.60
CA ASN A 87 -5.68 -0.68 11.06
C ASN A 87 -6.74 0.24 11.64
N GLN A 88 -6.93 1.43 11.05
CA GLN A 88 -8.00 2.35 11.44
C GLN A 88 -9.38 1.74 11.21
N GLN A 89 -9.57 1.05 10.09
CA GLN A 89 -10.82 0.37 9.79
C GLN A 89 -11.08 -0.80 10.73
N ILE A 90 -10.05 -1.57 11.07
CA ILE A 90 -10.15 -2.65 12.05
C ILE A 90 -10.60 -2.10 13.40
N THR A 91 -9.98 -1.02 13.87
CA THR A 91 -10.35 -0.37 15.13
C THR A 91 -11.80 0.10 15.11
N ALA A 92 -12.24 0.72 14.01
CA ALA A 92 -13.61 1.18 13.88
C ALA A 92 -14.61 0.02 13.93
N LEU A 93 -14.29 -1.10 13.25
CA LEU A 93 -15.12 -2.29 13.25
C LEU A 93 -15.16 -2.97 14.63
N GLU A 94 -14.05 -3.02 15.34
CA GLU A 94 -13.99 -3.55 16.70
C GLU A 94 -14.87 -2.72 17.64
N ASN A 95 -14.81 -1.40 17.55
CA ASN A 95 -15.65 -0.51 18.34
C ASN A 95 -17.12 -0.73 18.04
N GLN A 96 -17.45 -0.91 16.76
CA GLN A 96 -18.83 -1.19 16.33
C GLN A 96 -19.31 -2.53 16.88
N LYS A 97 -18.46 -3.55 16.78
CA LYS A 97 -18.74 -4.88 17.33
C LYS A 97 -19.01 -4.81 18.83
N ASN A 98 -18.19 -4.07 19.56
CA ASN A 98 -18.34 -3.93 21.01
C ASN A 98 -19.67 -3.26 21.39
N LYS A 99 -20.08 -2.25 20.65
CA LYS A 99 -21.37 -1.59 20.87
C LYS A 99 -22.54 -2.55 20.64
N ILE A 100 -22.48 -3.35 19.59
CA ILE A 100 -23.51 -4.34 19.28
C ILE A 100 -23.54 -5.41 20.38
N TYR A 101 -22.38 -5.86 20.81
CA TYR A 101 -22.26 -6.85 21.88
C TYR A 101 -22.86 -6.34 23.19
N ASP A 102 -22.55 -5.11 23.58
CA ASP A 102 -23.09 -4.50 24.79
C ASP A 102 -24.61 -4.36 24.71
N HIS A 103 -25.14 -3.98 23.55
CA HIS A 103 -26.57 -3.90 23.35
C HIS A 103 -27.23 -5.29 23.43
N ALA A 104 -26.59 -6.30 22.88
CA ALA A 104 -27.09 -7.67 22.95
C ALA A 104 -27.17 -8.15 24.41
N LEU A 105 -26.15 -7.87 25.22
CA LEU A 105 -26.14 -8.20 26.65
C LEU A 105 -27.27 -7.46 27.39
N TYR A 106 -27.48 -6.19 27.07
CA TYR A 106 -28.57 -5.42 27.63
C TYR A 106 -29.94 -6.05 27.31
N MET A 107 -30.14 -6.45 26.05
CA MET A 107 -31.41 -7.07 25.64
C MET A 107 -31.63 -8.43 26.26
N ILE A 108 -30.56 -9.21 26.45
CA ILE A 108 -30.62 -10.50 27.15
C ILE A 108 -31.11 -10.28 28.58
N HIS A 109 -30.56 -9.29 29.27
CA HIS A 109 -30.97 -8.93 30.63
C HIS A 109 -32.41 -8.49 30.67
N LYS A 110 -32.84 -7.65 29.72
CA LYS A 110 -34.24 -7.17 29.65
C LYS A 110 -35.20 -8.31 29.39
N ARG A 111 -34.86 -9.27 28.54
CA ARG A 111 -35.70 -10.45 28.31
C ARG A 111 -35.88 -11.26 29.60
N LYS A 112 -34.79 -11.46 30.31
CA LYS A 112 -34.79 -12.22 31.57
C LYS A 112 -35.71 -11.55 32.61
N THR A 113 -35.57 -10.23 32.77
CA THR A 113 -36.39 -9.44 33.67
C THR A 113 -37.86 -9.52 33.28
N ALA A 114 -38.16 -9.39 31.98
CA ALA A 114 -39.54 -9.49 31.49
C ALA A 114 -40.16 -10.85 31.74
N GLU A 115 -39.37 -11.92 31.54
CA GLU A 115 -39.83 -13.27 31.80
C GLU A 115 -40.13 -13.50 33.30
N GLU A 116 -39.28 -12.99 34.17
CA GLU A 116 -39.50 -13.06 35.62
C GLU A 116 -40.74 -12.29 36.04
N ASN A 117 -40.94 -11.09 35.51
CA ASN A 117 -42.13 -10.28 35.82
C ASN A 117 -43.39 -10.92 35.29
N LEU A 118 -43.34 -11.50 34.10
CA LEU A 118 -44.47 -12.21 33.51
C LEU A 118 -44.86 -13.42 34.36
N ARG A 119 -43.86 -14.18 34.81
CA ARG A 119 -44.09 -15.36 35.69
C ARG A 119 -44.76 -14.95 37.00
N LYS A 120 -44.25 -13.88 37.63
CA LYS A 120 -44.87 -13.35 38.87
C LYS A 120 -46.31 -12.94 38.63
N PHE A 121 -46.57 -12.20 37.55
CA PHE A 121 -47.87 -11.74 37.20
C PHE A 121 -48.88 -12.89 37.01
N LEU A 122 -48.42 -13.95 36.33
CA LEU A 122 -49.28 -15.11 36.07
C LEU A 122 -49.52 -15.97 37.32
N THR A 123 -48.57 -16.00 38.26
CA THR A 123 -48.73 -16.80 39.49
C THR A 123 -49.48 -16.06 40.61
N GLU A 124 -49.45 -14.73 40.62
CA GLU A 124 -50.15 -13.91 41.61
C GLU A 124 -51.63 -13.69 41.30
N ASN A 125 -52.00 -13.98 40.08
CA ASN A 125 -53.39 -13.94 39.66
C ASN A 125 -54.00 -15.35 39.68
#